data_4dd5692cad4ddef5973522eedaf9a46d
#
_entry.id   4dd5692cad4ddef5973522eedaf9a46d
#
_cell.length_a   1.000
_cell.length_b   1.000
_cell.length_c   1.000
_cell.angle_alpha   90.00
_cell.angle_beta   90.00
_cell.angle_gamma   90.00
#
_symmetry.space_group_name_H-M   'P 1'
#
loop_
_entity.id
_entity.type
_entity.pdbx_description
1 polymer ?
#
loop_
_entity_poly.entity_id
_entity_poly.type
_entity_poly.pdbx_seq_one_letter_code
_entity_poly.pdbx_strand_id
1 'polypeptide(L)'
;MTKKLIQALEPRMMLDGAAVATAIDTIDDLANANKTDLDKKLKENNFKTDQDTKLPFVNRESINQNIRTKQFVFIDSAVDDIEVLIESFDDNTEVHIIQSDVDGFKEMQNILADEKNIDGIHVIGHGSIGQIAFGDAILNSETLNEYAQTLRDIGASLSADGDILFYGCNIASDESGEILIKQIAEI
;
A
#
# COMPACT_ATOMS: atom_id res chain seq x y z
N MET A 1 21.53 -3.09 -8.07
CA MET A 1 20.73 -1.93 -7.64
C MET A 1 19.29 -2.21 -8.04
N THR A 2 18.48 -2.63 -7.10
CA THR A 2 17.06 -2.95 -7.33
C THR A 2 16.29 -1.64 -7.29
N LYS A 3 15.59 -1.30 -8.36
CA LYS A 3 14.76 -0.09 -8.42
C LYS A 3 13.53 -0.34 -7.54
N LYS A 4 13.36 0.46 -6.50
CA LYS A 4 12.08 0.54 -5.76
C LYS A 4 11.04 1.17 -6.69
N LEU A 5 9.93 0.47 -6.89
CA LEU A 5 8.81 0.94 -7.71
C LEU A 5 7.75 1.50 -6.76
N ILE A 6 7.57 2.82 -6.76
CA ILE A 6 6.40 3.43 -6.13
C ILE A 6 5.26 3.34 -7.14
N GLN A 7 4.24 2.58 -6.80
CA GLN A 7 3.05 2.45 -7.61
C GLN A 7 2.01 3.45 -7.13
N ALA A 8 1.71 4.45 -7.94
CA ALA A 8 0.59 5.35 -7.68
C ALA A 8 -0.71 4.52 -7.69
N LEU A 9 -1.44 4.54 -6.58
CA LEU A 9 -2.80 3.99 -6.55
C LEU A 9 -3.68 4.84 -7.44
N GLU A 10 -4.23 4.24 -8.49
CA GLU A 10 -5.21 4.88 -9.36
C GLU A 10 -6.39 5.42 -8.54
N PRO A 11 -6.94 6.60 -8.91
CA PRO A 11 -8.09 7.14 -8.22
C PRO A 11 -9.22 6.10 -8.26
N ARG A 12 -9.66 5.63 -7.09
CA ARG A 12 -10.83 4.76 -7.00
C ARG A 12 -12.01 5.50 -7.60
N MET A 13 -12.45 5.05 -8.78
CA MET A 13 -13.76 5.47 -9.26
C MET A 13 -14.80 4.99 -8.27
N MET A 14 -15.48 5.92 -7.61
CA MET A 14 -16.69 5.62 -6.88
C MET A 14 -17.73 5.16 -7.92
N LEU A 15 -17.94 3.87 -8.00
CA LEU A 15 -19.11 3.34 -8.68
C LEU A 15 -20.32 3.72 -7.82
N ASP A 16 -21.14 4.62 -8.33
CA ASP A 16 -22.46 4.84 -7.75
C ASP A 16 -23.26 3.54 -7.83
N GLY A 17 -24.07 3.28 -6.79
CA GLY A 17 -24.67 1.97 -6.54
C GLY A 17 -25.63 1.43 -7.62
N ALA A 18 -25.76 2.08 -8.79
CA ALA A 18 -26.60 1.64 -9.91
C ALA A 18 -25.92 0.64 -10.85
N ALA A 19 -24.58 0.54 -10.84
CA ALA A 19 -23.82 -0.34 -11.74
C ALA A 19 -23.54 -1.75 -11.17
N VAL A 20 -23.84 -1.99 -9.88
CA VAL A 20 -23.50 -3.27 -9.22
C VAL A 20 -24.43 -4.42 -9.64
N ALA A 21 -25.66 -4.12 -10.05
CA ALA A 21 -26.62 -5.17 -10.43
C ALA A 21 -26.31 -5.87 -11.77
N THR A 22 -25.56 -5.22 -12.67
CA THR A 22 -25.27 -5.78 -14.01
C THR A 22 -23.99 -6.61 -14.07
N ALA A 23 -23.11 -6.44 -13.04
CA ALA A 23 -21.82 -7.16 -13.02
C ALA A 23 -21.93 -8.56 -12.40
N ILE A 24 -22.97 -8.82 -11.58
CA ILE A 24 -23.14 -10.13 -10.92
C ILE A 24 -23.58 -11.20 -11.90
N ASP A 25 -24.46 -10.87 -12.87
CA ASP A 25 -24.94 -11.82 -13.89
C ASP A 25 -23.84 -12.27 -14.85
N THR A 26 -22.81 -11.43 -15.08
CA THR A 26 -21.71 -11.79 -15.99
C THR A 26 -20.61 -12.63 -15.31
N ILE A 27 -20.48 -12.59 -13.98
CA ILE A 27 -19.49 -13.40 -13.25
C ILE A 27 -19.94 -14.85 -13.12
N ASP A 28 -21.23 -15.11 -12.94
CA ASP A 28 -21.77 -16.47 -12.87
C ASP A 28 -21.69 -17.21 -14.22
N ASP A 29 -21.85 -16.51 -15.35
CA ASP A 29 -21.69 -17.08 -16.68
C ASP A 29 -20.23 -17.39 -17.02
N LEU A 30 -19.27 -16.58 -16.57
CA LEU A 30 -17.84 -16.83 -16.75
C LEU A 30 -17.31 -17.96 -15.84
N ALA A 31 -17.85 -18.10 -14.64
CA ALA A 31 -17.47 -19.17 -13.72
C ALA A 31 -18.00 -20.54 -14.21
N ASN A 32 -19.17 -20.59 -14.82
CA ASN A 32 -19.74 -21.81 -15.39
C ASN A 32 -19.09 -22.24 -16.72
N ALA A 33 -18.67 -21.27 -17.55
CA ALA A 33 -17.98 -21.57 -18.81
C ALA A 33 -16.59 -22.17 -18.59
N ASN A 34 -15.85 -21.70 -17.58
CA ASN A 34 -14.52 -22.23 -17.25
C ASN A 34 -14.55 -23.61 -16.58
N LYS A 35 -15.61 -23.94 -15.85
CA LYS A 35 -15.72 -25.23 -15.15
C LYS A 35 -15.92 -26.39 -16.07
N THR A 36 -16.72 -26.22 -17.12
CA THR A 36 -16.98 -27.26 -18.12
C THR A 36 -15.79 -27.55 -19.03
N ASP A 37 -14.95 -26.55 -19.32
CA ASP A 37 -13.76 -26.72 -20.16
C ASP A 37 -12.58 -27.33 -19.39
N LEU A 38 -12.48 -27.01 -18.07
CA LEU A 38 -11.49 -27.62 -17.16
C LEU A 38 -11.78 -29.11 -16.93
N ASP A 39 -13.03 -29.45 -16.68
CA ASP A 39 -13.46 -30.86 -16.47
C ASP A 39 -13.28 -31.73 -17.74
N LYS A 40 -13.38 -31.11 -18.92
CA LYS A 40 -13.13 -31.80 -20.19
C LYS A 40 -11.65 -32.05 -20.43
N LYS A 41 -10.78 -31.08 -20.14
CA LYS A 41 -9.31 -31.20 -20.22
C LYS A 41 -8.73 -32.18 -19.20
N LEU A 42 -9.33 -32.27 -17.99
CA LEU A 42 -8.90 -33.24 -16.97
C LEU A 42 -9.25 -34.70 -17.32
N LYS A 43 -10.28 -34.93 -18.14
CA LYS A 43 -10.66 -36.28 -18.58
C LYS A 43 -9.89 -36.75 -19.81
N GLU A 44 -9.31 -35.89 -20.62
CA GLU A 44 -8.56 -36.21 -21.83
C GLU A 44 -7.05 -36.46 -21.55
N ASN A 45 -6.51 -36.00 -20.45
CA ASN A 45 -5.15 -36.32 -20.02
C ASN A 45 -5.15 -37.53 -19.09
N ASN A 46 -4.98 -38.71 -19.68
CA ASN A 46 -4.73 -39.98 -19.01
C ASN A 46 -3.35 -39.89 -18.32
N PHE A 47 -3.27 -39.22 -17.16
CA PHE A 47 -2.07 -39.15 -16.33
C PHE A 47 -1.94 -40.50 -15.62
N LYS A 48 -1.08 -41.39 -16.15
CA LYS A 48 -0.64 -42.58 -15.43
C LYS A 48 0.10 -42.11 -14.16
N THR A 49 -0.55 -42.34 -13.03
CA THR A 49 0.10 -42.19 -11.72
C THR A 49 1.15 -43.27 -11.55
N ASP A 50 2.41 -42.97 -11.84
CA ASP A 50 3.52 -43.75 -11.31
C ASP A 50 3.61 -43.47 -9.79
N GLN A 51 3.41 -44.55 -9.03
CA GLN A 51 3.30 -44.56 -7.56
C GLN A 51 4.65 -44.39 -6.83
N ASP A 52 5.56 -43.54 -7.26
CA ASP A 52 6.81 -43.35 -6.50
C ASP A 52 7.41 -41.93 -6.48
N THR A 53 6.65 -40.92 -6.87
CA THR A 53 7.12 -39.54 -6.62
C THR A 53 6.36 -38.96 -5.45
N LYS A 54 6.88 -39.19 -4.25
CA LYS A 54 6.51 -38.48 -3.03
C LYS A 54 6.88 -37.00 -3.22
N LEU A 55 6.01 -36.24 -3.86
CA LEU A 55 6.08 -34.78 -3.79
C LEU A 55 5.99 -34.41 -2.30
N PRO A 56 6.91 -33.62 -1.76
CA PRO A 56 6.77 -33.19 -0.38
C PRO A 56 5.44 -32.46 -0.28
N PHE A 57 4.52 -33.00 0.53
CA PHE A 57 3.34 -32.29 0.95
C PHE A 57 3.82 -30.99 1.60
N VAL A 58 3.74 -29.90 0.87
CA VAL A 58 3.86 -28.58 1.47
C VAL A 58 2.64 -28.45 2.36
N ASN A 59 2.85 -28.71 3.65
CA ASN A 59 1.81 -28.54 4.64
C ASN A 59 1.32 -27.10 4.57
N ARG A 60 0.08 -26.87 4.13
CA ARG A 60 -0.53 -25.54 4.08
C ARG A 60 -0.52 -24.84 5.44
N GLU A 61 -0.42 -25.59 6.53
CA GLU A 61 -0.25 -25.05 7.88
C GLU A 61 1.15 -24.44 8.11
N SER A 62 2.16 -24.83 7.32
CA SER A 62 3.51 -24.26 7.41
C SER A 62 3.67 -22.94 6.64
N ILE A 63 2.73 -22.61 5.75
CA ILE A 63 2.73 -21.33 5.01
C ILE A 63 2.07 -20.22 5.84
N ASN A 64 1.37 -20.59 6.90
CA ASN A 64 0.78 -19.67 7.86
C ASN A 64 1.76 -19.35 9.02
N GLN A 65 3.06 -19.41 8.78
CA GLN A 65 4.01 -18.69 9.62
C GLN A 65 3.76 -17.22 9.32
N ASN A 66 3.01 -16.58 10.22
CA ASN A 66 2.85 -15.16 10.42
C ASN A 66 4.09 -14.42 9.87
N ILE A 67 4.10 -14.06 8.60
CA ILE A 67 4.91 -12.96 8.12
C ILE A 67 4.21 -11.75 8.75
N ARG A 68 4.63 -11.42 9.98
CA ARG A 68 4.18 -10.22 10.65
C ARG A 68 4.83 -9.08 9.90
N THR A 69 4.07 -8.49 9.00
CA THR A 69 4.49 -7.26 8.33
C THR A 69 4.54 -6.16 9.38
N LYS A 70 5.69 -5.51 9.51
CA LYS A 70 5.85 -4.36 10.38
C LYS A 70 5.33 -3.13 9.67
N GLN A 71 4.22 -2.59 10.14
CA GLN A 71 3.50 -1.48 9.50
C GLN A 71 3.42 -0.29 10.45
N PHE A 72 3.68 0.90 9.91
CA PHE A 72 3.49 2.17 10.61
C PHE A 72 2.44 3.01 9.90
N VAL A 73 1.56 3.62 10.66
CA VAL A 73 0.55 4.55 10.15
C VAL A 73 0.71 5.88 10.87
N PHE A 74 0.88 6.92 10.11
CA PHE A 74 0.94 8.29 10.60
C PHE A 74 -0.28 9.05 10.10
N ILE A 75 -1.07 9.59 11.01
CA ILE A 75 -2.33 10.29 10.70
C ILE A 75 -2.21 11.74 11.15
N ASP A 76 -2.44 12.69 10.25
CA ASP A 76 -2.58 14.09 10.62
C ASP A 76 -3.83 14.30 11.50
N SER A 77 -3.68 14.98 12.62
CA SER A 77 -4.78 15.25 13.56
C SER A 77 -5.90 16.12 12.98
N ALA A 78 -5.68 16.75 11.83
CA ALA A 78 -6.70 17.51 11.11
C ALA A 78 -7.57 16.63 10.16
N VAL A 79 -7.27 15.33 10.04
CA VAL A 79 -8.08 14.38 9.26
C VAL A 79 -9.37 14.07 10.03
N ASP A 80 -10.50 14.05 9.32
CA ASP A 80 -11.78 13.71 9.92
C ASP A 80 -11.89 12.20 10.24
N ASP A 81 -12.70 11.84 11.23
CA ASP A 81 -13.06 10.47 11.59
C ASP A 81 -11.85 9.55 11.91
N ILE A 82 -10.82 10.11 12.58
CA ILE A 82 -9.58 9.38 12.94
C ILE A 82 -9.87 8.09 13.69
N GLU A 83 -10.83 8.08 14.61
CA GLU A 83 -11.22 6.92 15.41
C GLU A 83 -11.66 5.76 14.53
N VAL A 84 -12.42 6.04 13.46
CA VAL A 84 -12.88 5.03 12.50
C VAL A 84 -11.70 4.47 11.70
N LEU A 85 -10.73 5.33 11.36
CA LEU A 85 -9.51 4.90 10.67
C LEU A 85 -8.68 3.97 11.56
N ILE A 86 -8.47 4.34 12.83
CA ILE A 86 -7.71 3.54 13.79
C ILE A 86 -8.32 2.15 13.98
N GLU A 87 -9.63 2.05 14.10
CA GLU A 87 -10.35 0.78 14.25
C GLU A 87 -10.22 -0.14 13.01
N SER A 88 -9.81 0.40 11.86
CA SER A 88 -9.64 -0.37 10.62
C SER A 88 -8.30 -1.07 10.50
N PHE A 89 -7.30 -0.71 11.32
CA PHE A 89 -5.98 -1.32 11.30
C PHE A 89 -5.91 -2.57 12.18
N ASP A 90 -5.01 -3.48 11.83
CA ASP A 90 -4.78 -4.70 12.60
C ASP A 90 -3.83 -4.47 13.80
N ASP A 91 -3.78 -5.44 14.72
CA ASP A 91 -2.97 -5.38 15.95
C ASP A 91 -1.44 -5.33 15.69
N ASN A 92 -0.99 -5.53 14.44
CA ASN A 92 0.43 -5.47 14.07
C ASN A 92 0.83 -4.12 13.48
N THR A 93 -0.12 -3.19 13.40
CA THR A 93 0.08 -1.85 12.83
C THR A 93 0.32 -0.85 13.97
N GLU A 94 1.43 -0.13 13.92
CA GLU A 94 1.72 0.92 14.87
C GLU A 94 1.18 2.25 14.35
N VAL A 95 0.26 2.88 15.11
CA VAL A 95 -0.46 4.10 14.70
C VAL A 95 0.01 5.29 15.51
N HIS A 96 0.41 6.37 14.82
CA HIS A 96 0.83 7.65 15.40
C HIS A 96 -0.04 8.77 14.87
N ILE A 97 -0.58 9.59 15.78
CA ILE A 97 -1.32 10.81 15.41
C ILE A 97 -0.35 11.99 15.49
N ILE A 98 -0.15 12.64 14.36
CA ILE A 98 0.70 13.82 14.23
C ILE A 98 -0.13 15.08 14.44
N GLN A 99 0.27 15.91 15.39
CA GLN A 99 -0.45 17.16 15.65
C GLN A 99 -0.28 18.14 14.49
N SER A 100 -1.32 18.89 14.18
CA SER A 100 -1.35 19.79 13.01
C SER A 100 -0.49 21.06 13.18
N ASP A 101 0.11 21.27 14.36
CA ASP A 101 1.02 22.39 14.68
C ASP A 101 2.51 21.96 14.73
N VAL A 102 2.85 20.75 14.30
CA VAL A 102 4.22 20.25 14.21
C VAL A 102 4.58 19.86 12.78
N ASP A 103 5.87 19.91 12.44
CA ASP A 103 6.38 19.40 11.16
C ASP A 103 6.25 17.87 11.10
N GLY A 104 5.25 17.39 10.36
CA GLY A 104 4.88 15.98 10.36
C GLY A 104 5.97 15.07 9.82
N PHE A 105 6.76 15.51 8.82
CA PHE A 105 7.85 14.71 8.27
C PHE A 105 9.03 14.60 9.22
N LYS A 106 9.36 15.66 9.97
CA LYS A 106 10.41 15.60 10.99
C LYS A 106 9.98 14.76 12.19
N GLU A 107 8.70 14.81 12.57
CA GLU A 107 8.18 13.97 13.64
C GLU A 107 8.20 12.49 13.24
N MET A 108 7.82 12.15 12.00
CA MET A 108 8.00 10.79 11.46
C MET A 108 9.47 10.35 11.52
N GLN A 109 10.40 11.19 11.10
CA GLN A 109 11.84 10.92 11.16
C GLN A 109 12.28 10.59 12.59
N ASN A 110 11.84 11.36 13.58
CA ASN A 110 12.15 11.15 14.99
C ASN A 110 11.61 9.81 15.50
N ILE A 111 10.34 9.50 15.22
CA ILE A 111 9.69 8.26 15.63
C ILE A 111 10.38 7.04 14.99
N LEU A 112 10.78 7.15 13.73
CA LEU A 112 11.39 6.07 12.96
C LEU A 112 12.91 5.95 13.12
N ALA A 113 13.56 6.81 13.94
CA ALA A 113 15.03 6.92 14.02
C ALA A 113 15.72 5.60 14.38
N ASP A 114 15.14 4.82 15.29
CA ASP A 114 15.68 3.53 15.76
C ASP A 114 14.98 2.33 15.10
N GLU A 115 14.01 2.59 14.19
CA GLU A 115 13.21 1.58 13.53
C GLU A 115 13.90 1.02 12.28
N LYS A 116 13.72 -0.28 12.03
CA LYS A 116 14.28 -0.96 10.85
C LYS A 116 13.35 -2.06 10.35
N ASN A 117 13.55 -2.43 9.10
CA ASN A 117 12.81 -3.50 8.43
C ASN A 117 11.29 -3.27 8.47
N ILE A 118 10.87 -2.04 8.22
CA ILE A 118 9.47 -1.66 8.09
C ILE A 118 8.99 -2.06 6.70
N ASP A 119 7.89 -2.79 6.61
CA ASP A 119 7.33 -3.26 5.35
C ASP A 119 6.39 -2.24 4.70
N GLY A 120 5.75 -1.40 5.51
CA GLY A 120 4.90 -0.33 5.02
C GLY A 120 4.82 0.86 5.97
N ILE A 121 4.92 2.06 5.41
CA ILE A 121 4.67 3.32 6.08
C ILE A 121 3.50 4.00 5.38
N HIS A 122 2.42 4.23 6.12
CA HIS A 122 1.22 4.89 5.62
C HIS A 122 1.15 6.30 6.18
N VAL A 123 1.07 7.29 5.30
CA VAL A 123 0.97 8.72 5.67
C VAL A 123 -0.41 9.20 5.25
N ILE A 124 -1.27 9.46 6.21
CA ILE A 124 -2.65 9.92 6.01
C ILE A 124 -2.72 11.38 6.39
N GLY A 125 -2.87 12.24 5.39
CA GLY A 125 -2.88 13.69 5.58
C GLY A 125 -3.70 14.39 4.50
N HIS A 126 -3.45 15.67 4.34
CA HIS A 126 -4.11 16.46 3.32
C HIS A 126 -3.25 16.55 2.05
N GLY A 127 -3.93 16.65 0.91
CA GLY A 127 -3.27 16.81 -0.37
C GLY A 127 -3.97 17.79 -1.28
N SER A 128 -3.19 18.37 -2.16
CA SER A 128 -3.67 19.09 -3.31
C SER A 128 -2.73 18.82 -4.49
N ILE A 129 -3.02 19.36 -5.65
CA ILE A 129 -2.23 19.12 -6.87
C ILE A 129 -0.75 19.45 -6.62
N GLY A 130 0.12 18.45 -6.74
CA GLY A 130 1.57 18.60 -6.57
C GLY A 130 2.02 18.95 -5.15
N GLN A 131 1.19 18.67 -4.14
CA GLN A 131 1.48 19.03 -2.76
C GLN A 131 0.92 18.00 -1.77
N ILE A 132 1.72 17.71 -0.73
CA ILE A 132 1.33 16.92 0.44
C ILE A 132 1.45 17.85 1.65
N ALA A 133 0.36 18.00 2.42
CA ALA A 133 0.35 18.69 3.69
C ALA A 133 0.24 17.67 4.84
N PHE A 134 1.16 17.74 5.81
CA PHE A 134 1.23 16.79 6.90
C PHE A 134 1.74 17.48 8.18
N GLY A 135 0.87 17.64 9.18
CA GLY A 135 1.07 18.59 10.27
C GLY A 135 1.14 20.01 9.73
N ASP A 136 2.10 20.80 10.17
CA ASP A 136 2.37 22.14 9.62
C ASP A 136 3.28 22.13 8.38
N ALA A 137 3.79 20.95 8.00
CA ALA A 137 4.70 20.80 6.86
C ALA A 137 3.95 20.72 5.53
N ILE A 138 4.56 21.34 4.52
CA ILE A 138 4.11 21.26 3.12
C ILE A 138 5.26 20.71 2.27
N LEU A 139 5.04 19.55 1.65
CA LEU A 139 5.97 18.92 0.73
C LEU A 139 5.49 19.13 -0.71
N ASN A 140 6.25 19.84 -1.50
CA ASN A 140 6.04 20.10 -2.91
C ASN A 140 7.40 20.26 -3.63
N SER A 141 7.42 20.56 -4.92
CA SER A 141 8.66 20.71 -5.69
C SER A 141 9.58 21.83 -5.19
N GLU A 142 9.07 22.85 -4.51
CA GLU A 142 9.86 23.96 -3.95
C GLU A 142 10.54 23.57 -2.64
N THR A 143 9.82 22.84 -1.77
CA THR A 143 10.28 22.44 -0.44
C THR A 143 10.97 21.08 -0.41
N LEU A 144 10.87 20.28 -1.47
CA LEU A 144 11.40 18.91 -1.54
C LEU A 144 12.89 18.83 -1.16
N ASN A 145 13.69 19.79 -1.60
CA ASN A 145 15.12 19.82 -1.29
C ASN A 145 15.40 20.01 0.22
N GLU A 146 14.54 20.73 0.93
CA GLU A 146 14.64 20.94 2.38
C GLU A 146 14.36 19.64 3.14
N TYR A 147 13.44 18.81 2.63
CA TYR A 147 13.06 17.53 3.22
C TYR A 147 13.87 16.34 2.69
N ALA A 148 14.78 16.54 1.73
CA ALA A 148 15.47 15.42 1.07
C ALA A 148 16.25 14.54 2.07
N GLN A 149 16.87 15.10 3.12
CA GLN A 149 17.56 14.29 4.12
C GLN A 149 16.56 13.58 5.04
N THR A 150 15.52 14.27 5.50
CA THR A 150 14.43 13.69 6.30
C THR A 150 13.80 12.48 5.57
N LEU A 151 13.49 12.62 4.29
CA LEU A 151 12.92 11.54 3.48
C LEU A 151 13.89 10.36 3.30
N ARG A 152 15.20 10.62 3.14
CA ARG A 152 16.22 9.55 3.11
C ARG A 152 16.28 8.79 4.42
N ASP A 153 16.23 9.49 5.55
CA ASP A 153 16.31 8.86 6.87
C ASP A 153 15.05 8.02 7.15
N ILE A 154 13.86 8.50 6.77
CA ILE A 154 12.62 7.74 6.79
C ILE A 154 12.74 6.50 5.88
N GLY A 155 13.18 6.66 4.64
CA GLY A 155 13.38 5.56 3.70
C GLY A 155 14.41 4.52 4.18
N ALA A 156 15.40 4.92 5.00
CA ALA A 156 16.39 4.01 5.58
C ALA A 156 15.84 3.10 6.68
N SER A 157 14.64 3.35 7.18
CA SER A 157 13.92 2.48 8.13
C SER A 157 13.18 1.34 7.44
N LEU A 158 12.92 1.45 6.14
CA LEU A 158 12.21 0.43 5.36
C LEU A 158 13.01 -0.85 5.19
N SER A 159 12.29 -1.95 5.02
CA SER A 159 12.83 -3.21 4.52
C SER A 159 13.21 -3.09 3.03
N ALA A 160 13.85 -4.13 2.47
CA ALA A 160 14.26 -4.12 1.06
C ALA A 160 13.06 -4.01 0.09
N ASP A 161 11.91 -4.51 0.49
CA ASP A 161 10.65 -4.52 -0.26
C ASP A 161 9.60 -3.59 0.38
N GLY A 162 10.00 -2.73 1.32
CA GLY A 162 9.10 -1.83 2.04
C GLY A 162 8.73 -0.59 1.21
N ASP A 163 7.50 -0.11 1.42
CA ASP A 163 6.92 1.02 0.68
C ASP A 163 6.47 2.15 1.61
N ILE A 164 6.44 3.38 1.07
CA ILE A 164 5.77 4.54 1.68
C ILE A 164 4.54 4.87 0.84
N LEU A 165 3.37 4.92 1.48
CA LEU A 165 2.10 5.22 0.84
C LEU A 165 1.55 6.54 1.37
N PHE A 166 1.29 7.49 0.46
CA PHE A 166 0.68 8.77 0.80
C PHE A 166 -0.81 8.77 0.46
N TYR A 167 -1.63 9.06 1.46
CA TYR A 167 -3.08 9.20 1.33
C TYR A 167 -3.46 10.67 1.51
N GLY A 168 -3.83 11.30 0.40
CA GLY A 168 -4.26 12.69 0.37
C GLY A 168 -5.00 12.97 -0.92
N CYS A 169 -5.90 13.98 -0.90
CA CYS A 169 -6.71 14.31 -2.06
C CYS A 169 -5.85 14.89 -3.19
N ASN A 170 -6.03 14.39 -4.42
CA ASN A 170 -5.53 14.99 -5.66
C ASN A 170 -3.99 15.20 -5.73
N ILE A 171 -3.18 14.54 -4.93
CA ILE A 171 -1.70 14.73 -4.91
C ILE A 171 -1.13 14.54 -6.32
N ALA A 172 -1.47 13.44 -6.99
CA ALA A 172 -0.96 13.07 -8.30
C ALA A 172 -2.01 13.22 -9.41
N SER A 173 -2.91 14.22 -9.31
CA SER A 173 -4.01 14.40 -10.28
C SER A 173 -3.58 15.11 -11.56
N ASP A 174 -2.37 15.64 -11.63
CA ASP A 174 -1.77 16.24 -12.82
C ASP A 174 -0.26 15.96 -12.92
N GLU A 175 0.38 16.45 -13.97
CA GLU A 175 1.81 16.26 -14.25
C GLU A 175 2.71 16.74 -13.09
N SER A 176 2.34 17.82 -12.40
CA SER A 176 3.15 18.35 -11.29
C SER A 176 3.16 17.41 -10.09
N GLY A 177 2.03 16.78 -9.80
CA GLY A 177 1.90 15.78 -8.76
C GLY A 177 2.63 14.48 -9.10
N GLU A 178 2.52 14.00 -10.34
CA GLU A 178 3.29 12.83 -10.81
C GLU A 178 4.80 13.06 -10.70
N ILE A 179 5.26 14.27 -11.05
CA ILE A 179 6.67 14.66 -10.92
C ILE A 179 7.10 14.66 -9.45
N LEU A 180 6.31 15.24 -8.54
CA LEU A 180 6.62 15.24 -7.11
C LEU A 180 6.79 13.82 -6.57
N ILE A 181 5.83 12.93 -6.81
CA ILE A 181 5.90 11.54 -6.36
C ILE A 181 7.13 10.83 -6.92
N LYS A 182 7.44 11.05 -8.20
CA LYS A 182 8.63 10.49 -8.82
C LYS A 182 9.93 11.01 -8.20
N GLN A 183 10.00 12.30 -7.90
CA GLN A 183 11.16 12.90 -7.24
C GLN A 183 11.36 12.38 -5.81
N ILE A 184 10.27 12.18 -5.05
CA ILE A 184 10.32 11.53 -3.73
C ILE A 184 10.87 10.11 -3.84
N ALA A 185 10.47 9.36 -4.87
CA ALA A 185 10.92 7.99 -5.11
C ALA A 185 12.42 7.89 -5.50
N GLU A 186 13.02 8.96 -5.98
CA GLU A 186 14.44 9.02 -6.38
C GLU A 186 15.37 9.43 -5.21
N ILE A 187 14.81 9.88 -4.08
CA ILE A 187 15.54 10.25 -2.86
C ILE A 187 15.97 9.01 -2.07
#